data_9a4249ab5b92da5fbf1cb27a3b8d880d
#
_entry.id   9a4249ab5b92da5fbf1cb27a3b8d880d
#
_cell.length_a   1.000
_cell.length_b   1.000
_cell.length_c   1.000
_cell.angle_alpha   90.00
_cell.angle_beta   90.00
_cell.angle_gamma   90.00
#
_symmetry.space_group_name_H-M   'P 1'
#
loop_
_entity.id
_entity.type
_entity.pdbx_description
1 polymer ?
#
loop_
_entity_poly.entity_id
_entity_poly.type
_entity_poly.pdbx_seq_one_letter_code
_entity_poly.pdbx_strand_id
1 'polypeptide(L)'
;MKKHLFTALLLLAAGFSEARETLPHESAAAETLRFTPATAPEIRFVGRAARSDDGALSFDWSGTYFSFRFEGTRCAMRAADSKRNYYNVFVDGKPHGKVTAEGPAKTIVLAEGLPHGVHTVLVQKRTEGEQGRTTLFAVGSDGPLLDAPQAPGRHIEFIGDSHTCGYGTEGKSPKEPFTPETENCDLAWGCIIARYFDADYTLIAHSGQGIVRNWGIREERSEITMRERVARTFDMEETPLWDFAQYRPDIVVIKLGTNDFSTGMPSREQFDASFGEMYALLRRRYGDVPILYVVPQNCDAYYDYLRATIRTLGDPNLHAVPHLAPINDQTDDLGAGYHPNLRGQCKMAAAVIPYIATLAGWPMPQDRPIR
;
A
#
# COMPACT_ATOMS: atom_id res chain seq x y z
N MET A 1 3.72 -19.58 88.96
CA MET A 1 3.74 -18.32 89.73
C MET A 1 3.27 -17.24 88.83
N LYS A 2 2.03 -16.89 88.95
CA LYS A 2 1.44 -15.64 89.45
C LYS A 2 2.16 -14.38 88.94
N LYS A 3 1.49 -13.56 88.07
CA LYS A 3 0.89 -12.33 88.54
C LYS A 3 0.02 -11.66 87.40
N HIS A 4 -1.17 -11.37 87.80
CA HIS A 4 -2.16 -10.49 87.12
C HIS A 4 -1.62 -9.04 87.05
N LEU A 5 -1.99 -8.28 86.03
CA LEU A 5 -2.37 -6.92 86.24
C LEU A 5 -3.37 -6.42 85.19
N PHE A 6 -4.45 -5.91 85.70
CA PHE A 6 -5.51 -5.16 85.05
C PHE A 6 -4.95 -3.81 84.54
N THR A 7 -5.44 -3.28 83.44
CA THR A 7 -5.80 -1.84 83.45
C THR A 7 -6.49 -1.42 82.11
N ALA A 8 -7.68 -0.95 82.32
CA ALA A 8 -8.36 0.23 81.74
C ALA A 8 -8.61 0.33 80.25
N LEU A 9 -9.88 0.21 79.99
CA LEU A 9 -10.62 0.64 78.80
C LEU A 9 -10.69 2.17 78.73
N LEU A 10 -10.16 2.78 77.70
CA LEU A 10 -10.44 4.18 77.31
C LEU A 10 -11.18 4.18 76.01
N LEU A 11 -12.48 4.50 76.02
CA LEU A 11 -13.28 4.84 74.86
C LEU A 11 -12.84 6.22 74.34
N LEU A 12 -12.28 6.25 73.14
CA LEU A 12 -12.21 7.48 72.35
C LEU A 12 -13.20 7.34 71.18
N ALA A 13 -14.26 8.14 71.27
CA ALA A 13 -15.16 8.36 70.18
C ALA A 13 -14.43 9.24 69.15
N ALA A 14 -14.05 8.62 68.01
CA ALA A 14 -13.58 9.36 66.85
C ALA A 14 -14.74 9.40 65.83
N GLY A 15 -15.18 10.60 65.50
CA GLY A 15 -16.27 10.87 64.55
C GLY A 15 -15.91 10.34 63.15
N PHE A 16 -16.79 9.53 62.59
CA PHE A 16 -16.79 9.18 61.21
C PHE A 16 -17.21 10.39 60.41
N SER A 17 -16.25 11.10 59.81
CA SER A 17 -16.46 11.97 58.68
C SER A 17 -16.74 11.07 57.47
N GLU A 18 -17.98 11.01 57.00
CA GLU A 18 -18.31 10.43 55.71
C GLU A 18 -17.61 11.24 54.60
N ALA A 19 -16.47 10.74 54.17
CA ALA A 19 -15.94 11.13 52.88
C ALA A 19 -16.92 10.65 51.81
N ARG A 20 -17.70 11.54 51.24
CA ARG A 20 -18.41 11.30 49.99
C ARG A 20 -17.34 10.94 48.95
N GLU A 21 -17.23 9.67 48.64
CA GLU A 21 -16.61 9.22 47.40
C GLU A 21 -17.41 9.85 46.24
N THR A 22 -16.84 10.87 45.64
CA THR A 22 -17.23 11.32 44.31
C THR A 22 -16.97 10.19 43.36
N LEU A 23 -18.00 9.44 42.97
CA LEU A 23 -17.97 8.52 41.84
C LEU A 23 -17.30 9.27 40.67
N PRO A 24 -16.36 8.62 39.95
CA PRO A 24 -15.82 9.25 38.78
C PRO A 24 -16.97 9.59 37.84
N HIS A 25 -17.00 10.83 37.37
CA HIS A 25 -17.90 11.28 36.33
C HIS A 25 -17.96 10.21 35.24
N GLU A 26 -19.16 9.66 35.04
CA GLU A 26 -19.42 8.88 33.82
C GLU A 26 -18.89 9.68 32.64
N SER A 27 -17.94 9.08 31.97
CA SER A 27 -17.38 9.52 30.71
C SER A 27 -18.52 10.02 29.82
N ALA A 28 -18.36 11.24 29.31
CA ALA A 28 -19.23 11.85 28.30
C ALA A 28 -19.63 10.76 27.29
N ALA A 29 -20.95 10.63 27.06
CA ALA A 29 -21.55 9.62 26.20
C ALA A 29 -20.69 9.41 24.97
N ALA A 30 -20.23 8.19 24.77
CA ALA A 30 -19.43 7.82 23.59
C ALA A 30 -20.28 8.19 22.37
N GLU A 31 -19.95 9.28 21.69
CA GLU A 31 -20.70 9.74 20.52
C GLU A 31 -20.77 8.59 19.53
N THR A 32 -22.00 8.22 19.19
CA THR A 32 -22.23 7.04 18.35
C THR A 32 -21.78 7.34 16.94
N LEU A 33 -20.77 6.61 16.43
CA LEU A 33 -20.31 6.75 15.05
C LEU A 33 -21.48 6.48 14.08
N ARG A 34 -21.65 7.37 13.11
CA ARG A 34 -22.56 7.19 11.99
C ARG A 34 -21.81 6.57 10.84
N PHE A 35 -22.28 5.43 10.36
CA PHE A 35 -21.62 4.68 9.28
C PHE A 35 -22.27 4.96 7.93
N THR A 36 -21.42 5.27 6.96
CA THR A 36 -21.77 5.50 5.54
C THR A 36 -21.15 4.37 4.71
N PRO A 37 -21.90 3.74 3.77
CA PRO A 37 -21.38 2.66 2.93
C PRO A 37 -20.09 3.04 2.19
N ALA A 38 -19.19 2.07 2.01
CA ALA A 38 -17.88 2.30 1.37
C ALA A 38 -17.96 2.86 -0.06
N THR A 39 -19.10 2.65 -0.74
CA THR A 39 -19.35 3.13 -2.11
C THR A 39 -20.06 4.47 -2.18
N ALA A 40 -20.29 5.14 -1.05
CA ALA A 40 -20.92 6.46 -1.01
C ALA A 40 -20.01 7.53 -1.70
N PRO A 41 -20.62 8.56 -2.32
CA PRO A 41 -19.87 9.59 -3.05
C PRO A 41 -18.94 10.44 -2.17
N GLU A 42 -19.17 10.48 -0.86
CA GLU A 42 -18.30 11.14 0.11
C GLU A 42 -16.98 10.39 0.36
N ILE A 43 -16.88 9.15 -0.12
CA ILE A 43 -15.70 8.30 0.04
C ILE A 43 -15.03 8.12 -1.31
N ARG A 44 -13.81 8.66 -1.45
CA ARG A 44 -13.01 8.48 -2.62
C ARG A 44 -12.18 7.20 -2.48
N PHE A 45 -12.38 6.24 -3.38
CA PHE A 45 -11.63 4.98 -3.41
C PHE A 45 -10.72 4.95 -4.63
N VAL A 46 -9.47 4.47 -4.44
CA VAL A 46 -8.46 4.32 -5.50
C VAL A 46 -7.80 2.95 -5.39
N GLY A 47 -7.81 2.23 -6.48
CA GLY A 47 -7.32 0.86 -6.60
C GLY A 47 -8.33 -0.06 -7.25
N ARG A 48 -7.98 -1.34 -7.35
CA ARG A 48 -8.85 -2.36 -7.93
C ARG A 48 -9.69 -3.01 -6.83
N ALA A 49 -10.99 -3.04 -7.02
CA ALA A 49 -11.92 -3.65 -6.08
C ALA A 49 -13.12 -4.26 -6.80
N ALA A 50 -13.71 -5.29 -6.20
CA ALA A 50 -15.05 -5.74 -6.53
C ALA A 50 -16.06 -5.04 -5.62
N ARG A 51 -17.15 -4.58 -6.22
CA ARG A 51 -18.28 -3.96 -5.51
C ARG A 51 -19.37 -4.98 -5.30
N SER A 52 -19.91 -5.07 -4.09
CA SER A 52 -21.12 -5.86 -3.80
C SER A 52 -22.39 -5.01 -3.85
N ASP A 53 -23.54 -5.67 -3.97
CA ASP A 53 -24.84 -5.00 -4.04
C ASP A 53 -25.21 -4.21 -2.77
N ASP A 54 -24.67 -4.60 -1.63
CA ASP A 54 -24.85 -3.90 -0.35
C ASP A 54 -23.89 -2.71 -0.16
N GLY A 55 -23.09 -2.39 -1.19
CA GLY A 55 -22.19 -1.24 -1.18
C GLY A 55 -20.86 -1.46 -0.50
N ALA A 56 -20.45 -2.71 -0.26
CA ALA A 56 -19.11 -3.01 0.22
C ALA A 56 -18.09 -3.09 -0.93
N LEU A 57 -16.81 -2.87 -0.61
CA LEU A 57 -15.67 -2.94 -1.52
C LEU A 57 -14.70 -4.01 -1.04
N SER A 58 -14.44 -5.03 -1.87
CA SER A 58 -13.43 -6.06 -1.60
C SER A 58 -12.20 -5.83 -2.46
N PHE A 59 -10.99 -5.87 -1.85
CA PHE A 59 -9.71 -5.59 -2.50
C PHE A 59 -8.56 -6.30 -1.79
N ASP A 60 -7.46 -6.54 -2.52
CA ASP A 60 -6.27 -7.18 -1.95
C ASP A 60 -4.94 -6.55 -2.41
N TRP A 61 -4.88 -5.83 -3.52
CA TRP A 61 -3.65 -5.20 -4.00
C TRP A 61 -3.02 -4.23 -2.99
N SER A 62 -1.67 -4.24 -2.88
CA SER A 62 -0.90 -3.25 -2.13
C SER A 62 -1.26 -1.83 -2.58
N GLY A 63 -1.21 -0.88 -1.66
CA GLY A 63 -1.38 0.53 -1.98
C GLY A 63 -2.80 0.94 -2.33
N THR A 64 -3.78 0.01 -2.38
CA THR A 64 -5.20 0.37 -2.47
C THR A 64 -5.57 1.27 -1.31
N TYR A 65 -6.22 2.39 -1.58
CA TYR A 65 -6.55 3.35 -0.55
C TYR A 65 -7.93 3.98 -0.75
N PHE A 66 -8.47 4.48 0.34
CA PHE A 66 -9.66 5.33 0.32
C PHE A 66 -9.43 6.56 1.17
N SER A 67 -10.14 7.64 0.85
CA SER A 67 -10.06 8.90 1.57
C SER A 67 -11.43 9.53 1.69
N PHE A 68 -11.64 10.26 2.79
CA PHE A 68 -12.86 10.95 3.09
C PHE A 68 -12.57 12.19 3.95
N ARG A 69 -13.54 13.09 4.01
CA ARG A 69 -13.50 14.25 4.91
C ARG A 69 -14.68 14.19 5.88
N PHE A 70 -14.46 14.61 7.09
CA PHE A 70 -15.53 14.70 8.10
C PHE A 70 -15.30 15.89 9.02
N GLU A 71 -16.37 16.36 9.66
CA GLU A 71 -16.28 17.33 10.75
C GLU A 71 -16.53 16.60 12.06
N GLY A 72 -15.55 16.61 12.97
CA GLY A 72 -15.66 15.86 14.23
C GLY A 72 -14.33 15.65 14.91
N THR A 73 -14.26 14.62 15.76
CA THR A 73 -13.07 14.29 16.59
C THR A 73 -12.65 12.83 16.46
N ARG A 74 -13.50 11.97 15.83
CA ARG A 74 -13.29 10.53 15.77
C ARG A 74 -13.83 9.92 14.49
N CYS A 75 -13.07 8.99 13.92
CA CYS A 75 -13.51 8.21 12.77
C CYS A 75 -13.04 6.74 12.85
N ALA A 76 -13.75 5.89 12.12
CA ALA A 76 -13.48 4.45 12.07
C ALA A 76 -13.82 3.88 10.69
N MET A 77 -13.37 2.68 10.40
CA MET A 77 -13.87 1.86 9.31
C MET A 77 -14.54 0.59 9.85
N ARG A 78 -15.53 0.07 9.14
CA ARG A 78 -16.07 -1.28 9.36
C ARG A 78 -15.56 -2.19 8.26
N ALA A 79 -14.73 -3.15 8.64
CA ALA A 79 -14.06 -4.02 7.68
C ALA A 79 -13.94 -5.46 8.22
N ALA A 80 -13.87 -6.41 7.28
CA ALA A 80 -13.44 -7.78 7.51
C ALA A 80 -12.16 -8.04 6.71
N ASP A 81 -11.38 -9.03 7.11
CA ASP A 81 -10.21 -9.48 6.35
C ASP A 81 -10.09 -11.00 6.37
N SER A 82 -9.69 -11.59 5.24
CA SER A 82 -9.56 -13.04 5.12
C SER A 82 -8.37 -13.61 5.88
N LYS A 83 -7.37 -12.76 6.19
CA LYS A 83 -6.18 -13.07 7.01
C LYS A 83 -5.89 -11.90 7.94
N ARG A 84 -4.70 -11.28 7.81
CA ARG A 84 -4.30 -10.09 8.57
C ARG A 84 -3.60 -9.10 7.65
N ASN A 85 -4.19 -7.92 7.49
CA ASN A 85 -3.60 -6.83 6.74
C ASN A 85 -3.35 -5.61 7.62
N TYR A 86 -2.36 -4.82 7.24
CA TYR A 86 -1.99 -3.59 7.90
C TYR A 86 -2.33 -2.39 7.02
N TYR A 87 -2.71 -1.30 7.67
CA TYR A 87 -3.10 -0.06 7.01
C TYR A 87 -2.34 1.12 7.59
N ASN A 88 -1.83 1.98 6.73
CA ASN A 88 -1.41 3.31 7.11
C ASN A 88 -2.63 4.22 7.21
N VAL A 89 -2.68 5.01 8.26
CA VAL A 89 -3.69 6.06 8.44
C VAL A 89 -2.98 7.42 8.42
N PHE A 90 -3.48 8.30 7.56
CA PHE A 90 -3.03 9.68 7.48
C PHE A 90 -4.19 10.60 7.83
N VAL A 91 -3.93 11.59 8.67
CA VAL A 91 -4.89 12.65 9.01
C VAL A 91 -4.27 13.99 8.61
N ASP A 92 -5.00 14.76 7.84
CA ASP A 92 -4.58 16.08 7.32
C ASP A 92 -3.20 16.04 6.65
N GLY A 93 -2.99 14.98 5.84
CA GLY A 93 -1.76 14.76 5.09
C GLY A 93 -0.55 14.31 5.92
N LYS A 94 -0.72 14.02 7.21
CA LYS A 94 0.36 13.57 8.10
C LYS A 94 0.14 12.12 8.53
N PRO A 95 1.20 11.31 8.67
CA PRO A 95 1.09 9.99 9.27
C PRO A 95 0.46 10.09 10.66
N HIS A 96 -0.61 9.33 10.88
CA HIS A 96 -1.32 9.31 12.17
C HIS A 96 -1.07 8.00 12.90
N GLY A 97 -1.06 6.87 12.17
CA GLY A 97 -0.83 5.56 12.79
C GLY A 97 -0.94 4.39 11.83
N LYS A 98 -0.85 3.22 12.41
CA LYS A 98 -1.04 1.93 11.74
C LYS A 98 -2.20 1.18 12.41
N VAL A 99 -3.15 0.70 11.61
CA VAL A 99 -4.23 -0.15 12.09
C VAL A 99 -4.19 -1.52 11.42
N THR A 100 -4.86 -2.50 12.01
CA THR A 100 -4.91 -3.88 11.53
C THR A 100 -6.34 -4.28 11.23
N ALA A 101 -6.57 -4.85 10.04
CA ALA A 101 -7.80 -5.56 9.71
C ALA A 101 -7.54 -7.07 9.75
N GLU A 102 -8.41 -7.81 10.44
CA GLU A 102 -8.26 -9.25 10.65
C GLU A 102 -9.61 -9.88 11.03
N GLY A 103 -9.93 -11.02 10.43
CA GLY A 103 -11.11 -11.83 10.75
C GLY A 103 -12.45 -11.17 10.38
N PRO A 104 -13.54 -11.53 11.08
CA PRO A 104 -14.88 -11.08 10.75
C PRO A 104 -15.05 -9.57 10.81
N ALA A 105 -16.12 -9.06 10.18
CA ALA A 105 -16.45 -7.65 10.16
C ALA A 105 -16.52 -7.05 11.58
N LYS A 106 -15.69 -6.03 11.78
CA LYS A 106 -15.62 -5.26 13.03
C LYS A 106 -15.36 -3.79 12.78
N THR A 107 -15.62 -2.98 13.78
CA THR A 107 -15.25 -1.56 13.77
C THR A 107 -13.78 -1.42 14.16
N ILE A 108 -13.02 -0.73 13.33
CA ILE A 108 -11.60 -0.43 13.52
C ILE A 108 -11.47 1.09 13.60
N VAL A 109 -11.07 1.59 14.76
CA VAL A 109 -10.84 3.04 14.97
C VAL A 109 -9.65 3.46 14.12
N LEU A 110 -9.84 4.50 13.31
CA LEU A 110 -8.81 5.09 12.45
C LEU A 110 -8.12 6.26 13.15
N ALA A 111 -8.91 7.12 13.78
CA ALA A 111 -8.44 8.23 14.59
C ALA A 111 -9.46 8.56 15.69
N GLU A 112 -8.96 9.02 16.82
CA GLU A 112 -9.79 9.51 17.95
C GLU A 112 -9.04 10.60 18.71
N GLY A 113 -9.81 11.46 19.43
CA GLY A 113 -9.24 12.56 20.18
C GLY A 113 -8.65 13.67 19.30
N LEU A 114 -9.06 13.77 18.05
CA LEU A 114 -8.70 14.89 17.19
C LEU A 114 -9.30 16.20 17.73
N PRO A 115 -8.69 17.36 17.51
CA PRO A 115 -9.36 18.63 17.73
C PRO A 115 -10.69 18.68 16.95
N HIS A 116 -11.74 19.23 17.54
CA HIS A 116 -13.00 19.37 16.79
C HIS A 116 -12.79 20.27 15.57
N GLY A 117 -13.12 19.76 14.39
CA GLY A 117 -12.95 20.48 13.13
C GLY A 117 -13.08 19.56 11.90
N VAL A 118 -12.76 20.12 10.74
CA VAL A 118 -12.76 19.38 9.48
C VAL A 118 -11.44 18.67 9.32
N HIS A 119 -11.50 17.36 9.15
CA HIS A 119 -10.34 16.50 8.92
C HIS A 119 -10.43 15.78 7.59
N THR A 120 -9.28 15.58 6.95
CA THR A 120 -9.13 14.70 5.79
C THR A 120 -8.39 13.44 6.22
N VAL A 121 -8.99 12.29 6.01
CA VAL A 121 -8.41 10.99 6.35
C VAL A 121 -8.12 10.22 5.08
N LEU A 122 -6.93 9.63 5.01
CA LEU A 122 -6.55 8.65 3.98
C LEU A 122 -6.13 7.35 4.67
N VAL A 123 -6.68 6.23 4.19
CA VAL A 123 -6.39 4.90 4.71
C VAL A 123 -5.86 4.04 3.56
N GLN A 124 -4.63 3.57 3.67
CA GLN A 124 -3.92 2.84 2.63
C GLN A 124 -3.56 1.43 3.10
N LYS A 125 -3.93 0.41 2.30
CA LYS A 125 -3.47 -0.97 2.52
C LYS A 125 -1.97 -1.06 2.31
N ARG A 126 -1.22 -1.51 3.33
CA ARG A 126 0.25 -1.57 3.30
C ARG A 126 0.80 -2.79 2.58
N THR A 127 0.11 -3.91 2.74
CA THR A 127 0.58 -5.27 2.46
C THR A 127 0.01 -5.80 1.15
N GLU A 128 0.72 -6.74 0.53
CA GLU A 128 0.30 -7.37 -0.71
C GLU A 128 -0.86 -8.35 -0.55
N GLY A 129 -1.41 -8.84 -1.67
CA GLY A 129 -2.60 -9.69 -1.69
C GLY A 129 -2.42 -11.04 -1.00
N GLU A 130 -1.20 -11.57 -0.94
CA GLU A 130 -0.89 -12.80 -0.24
C GLU A 130 -1.20 -12.71 1.27
N GLN A 131 -1.19 -11.50 1.84
CA GLN A 131 -1.50 -11.26 3.25
C GLN A 131 -3.00 -11.22 3.55
N GLY A 132 -3.86 -11.27 2.54
CA GLY A 132 -5.31 -11.38 2.67
C GLY A 132 -6.07 -10.33 1.85
N ARG A 133 -7.39 -10.59 1.74
CA ARG A 133 -8.34 -9.70 1.10
C ARG A 133 -9.21 -9.03 2.13
N THR A 134 -9.28 -7.71 2.05
CA THR A 134 -10.15 -6.89 2.88
C THR A 134 -11.48 -6.64 2.20
N THR A 135 -12.56 -6.68 2.97
CA THR A 135 -13.86 -6.14 2.59
C THR A 135 -14.17 -4.94 3.47
N LEU A 136 -14.20 -3.76 2.87
CA LEU A 136 -14.60 -2.51 3.50
C LEU A 136 -16.11 -2.33 3.33
N PHE A 137 -16.86 -2.32 4.43
CA PHE A 137 -18.31 -2.15 4.44
C PHE A 137 -18.71 -0.69 4.53
N ALA A 138 -18.07 0.06 5.42
CA ALA A 138 -18.48 1.43 5.71
C ALA A 138 -17.33 2.23 6.35
N VAL A 139 -17.45 3.54 6.25
CA VAL A 139 -16.68 4.53 7.03
C VAL A 139 -17.60 5.18 8.05
N GLY A 140 -17.15 5.33 9.29
CA GLY A 140 -17.90 5.92 10.38
C GLY A 140 -17.21 7.17 10.95
N SER A 141 -17.99 8.16 11.36
CA SER A 141 -17.50 9.36 12.06
C SER A 141 -18.51 9.83 13.11
N ASP A 142 -18.03 10.58 14.10
CA ASP A 142 -18.85 11.19 15.14
C ASP A 142 -19.63 12.43 14.65
N GLY A 143 -19.27 12.99 13.51
CA GLY A 143 -19.99 14.07 12.84
C GLY A 143 -20.24 13.75 11.35
N PRO A 144 -20.72 14.73 10.57
CA PRO A 144 -21.08 14.50 9.17
C PRO A 144 -19.85 14.22 8.29
N LEU A 145 -20.00 13.30 7.33
CA LEU A 145 -19.08 13.23 6.19
C LEU A 145 -19.33 14.44 5.28
N LEU A 146 -18.28 14.94 4.70
CA LEU A 146 -18.26 16.05 3.74
C LEU A 146 -17.92 15.51 2.34
N ASP A 147 -18.02 16.38 1.34
CA ASP A 147 -17.61 16.05 -0.02
C ASP A 147 -16.23 15.40 -0.05
N ALA A 148 -16.09 14.35 -0.84
CA ALA A 148 -14.84 13.60 -0.96
C ALA A 148 -13.66 14.50 -1.38
N PRO A 149 -12.43 14.18 -0.96
CA PRO A 149 -11.24 14.88 -1.44
C PRO A 149 -11.15 14.85 -2.96
N GLN A 150 -10.74 15.98 -3.57
CA GLN A 150 -10.52 16.04 -5.01
C GLN A 150 -9.41 15.07 -5.46
N ALA A 151 -9.58 14.48 -6.64
CA ALA A 151 -8.52 13.74 -7.30
C ALA A 151 -7.42 14.69 -7.78
N PRO A 152 -6.13 14.28 -7.71
CA PRO A 152 -5.01 15.10 -8.17
C PRO A 152 -5.00 15.40 -9.68
N GLY A 153 -5.79 14.68 -10.47
CA GLY A 153 -5.83 14.81 -11.93
C GLY A 153 -4.66 14.15 -12.66
N ARG A 154 -3.83 13.40 -11.96
CA ARG A 154 -2.73 12.58 -12.47
C ARG A 154 -2.84 11.18 -11.91
N HIS A 155 -2.51 10.14 -12.72
CA HIS A 155 -2.55 8.76 -12.26
C HIS A 155 -1.39 7.96 -12.84
N ILE A 156 -0.65 7.25 -11.99
CA ILE A 156 0.42 6.35 -12.38
C ILE A 156 0.00 4.91 -12.03
N GLU A 157 0.06 3.99 -13.00
CA GLU A 157 -0.02 2.57 -12.69
C GLU A 157 1.38 1.98 -12.59
N PHE A 158 1.71 1.42 -11.43
CA PHE A 158 2.95 0.68 -11.20
C PHE A 158 2.68 -0.81 -11.26
N ILE A 159 3.41 -1.50 -12.13
CA ILE A 159 3.38 -2.97 -12.22
C ILE A 159 4.73 -3.48 -11.72
N GLY A 160 4.74 -4.41 -10.75
CA GLY A 160 6.01 -4.81 -10.17
C GLY A 160 6.01 -6.06 -9.32
N ASP A 161 7.12 -6.21 -8.63
CA ASP A 161 7.42 -7.30 -7.72
C ASP A 161 7.50 -6.80 -6.26
N SER A 162 8.19 -7.55 -5.40
CA SER A 162 8.40 -7.24 -3.98
C SER A 162 8.93 -5.83 -3.71
N HIS A 163 9.76 -5.27 -4.60
CA HIS A 163 10.25 -3.89 -4.45
C HIS A 163 9.12 -2.87 -4.55
N THR A 164 8.09 -3.17 -5.33
CA THR A 164 6.91 -2.31 -5.50
C THR A 164 5.90 -2.53 -4.37
N CYS A 165 5.78 -3.76 -3.86
CA CYS A 165 4.98 -4.05 -2.67
C CYS A 165 5.52 -3.38 -1.41
N GLY A 166 6.81 -3.02 -1.37
CA GLY A 166 7.46 -2.51 -0.17
C GLY A 166 7.84 -3.61 0.81
N TYR A 167 8.12 -4.82 0.29
CA TYR A 167 8.55 -5.99 1.05
C TYR A 167 9.76 -5.66 1.91
N GLY A 168 9.65 -5.89 3.22
CA GLY A 168 10.75 -5.70 4.18
C GLY A 168 11.26 -4.26 4.36
N THR A 169 10.55 -3.26 3.83
CA THR A 169 11.00 -1.85 3.82
C THR A 169 11.21 -1.27 5.22
N GLU A 170 10.41 -1.69 6.21
CA GLU A 170 10.58 -1.28 7.62
C GLU A 170 11.50 -2.19 8.43
N GLY A 171 12.12 -3.18 7.80
CA GLY A 171 13.12 -4.03 8.44
C GLY A 171 14.38 -3.26 8.84
N LYS A 172 15.02 -3.70 9.91
CA LYS A 172 16.18 -3.03 10.52
C LYS A 172 17.51 -3.48 9.93
N SER A 173 17.53 -4.60 9.24
CA SER A 173 18.74 -5.15 8.62
C SER A 173 18.40 -6.12 7.48
N PRO A 174 19.33 -6.31 6.53
CA PRO A 174 19.12 -7.26 5.43
C PRO A 174 18.96 -8.72 5.87
N LYS A 175 19.50 -9.09 7.01
CA LYS A 175 19.43 -10.45 7.57
C LYS A 175 18.16 -10.70 8.40
N GLU A 176 17.39 -9.67 8.69
CA GLU A 176 16.10 -9.82 9.36
C GLU A 176 15.14 -10.59 8.44
N PRO A 177 14.48 -11.65 8.94
CA PRO A 177 13.46 -12.33 8.15
C PRO A 177 12.31 -11.38 7.82
N PHE A 178 11.74 -11.54 6.65
CA PHE A 178 10.50 -10.84 6.31
C PHE A 178 9.36 -11.24 7.25
N THR A 179 8.59 -10.24 7.63
CA THR A 179 7.26 -10.42 8.23
C THR A 179 6.30 -9.39 7.61
N PRO A 180 4.98 -9.66 7.55
CA PRO A 180 4.01 -8.69 7.04
C PRO A 180 4.05 -7.33 7.77
N GLU A 181 4.50 -7.30 9.02
CA GLU A 181 4.71 -6.08 9.80
C GLU A 181 5.77 -5.17 9.20
N THR A 182 6.78 -5.75 8.53
CA THR A 182 7.89 -5.01 7.92
C THR A 182 7.60 -4.56 6.50
N GLU A 183 6.48 -5.00 5.92
CA GLU A 183 6.02 -4.58 4.60
C GLU A 183 5.30 -3.22 4.68
N ASN A 184 5.69 -2.29 3.83
CA ASN A 184 5.05 -0.98 3.75
C ASN A 184 5.18 -0.37 2.36
N CYS A 185 4.16 -0.53 1.54
CA CYS A 185 4.15 0.01 0.19
C CYS A 185 4.19 1.54 0.13
N ASP A 186 3.76 2.25 1.19
CA ASP A 186 3.85 3.71 1.26
C ASP A 186 5.29 4.21 1.19
N LEU A 187 6.21 3.42 1.73
CA LEU A 187 7.64 3.70 1.70
C LEU A 187 8.34 3.14 0.45
N ALA A 188 7.60 2.47 -0.45
CA ALA A 188 8.15 1.97 -1.70
C ALA A 188 8.26 3.06 -2.77
N TRP A 189 9.17 2.88 -3.69
CA TRP A 189 9.52 3.82 -4.75
C TRP A 189 8.31 4.34 -5.54
N GLY A 190 7.30 3.49 -5.80
CA GLY A 190 6.09 3.88 -6.53
C GLY A 190 5.26 4.91 -5.79
N CYS A 191 4.99 4.70 -4.49
CA CYS A 191 4.27 5.67 -3.66
C CYS A 191 5.07 6.96 -3.44
N ILE A 192 6.41 6.86 -3.31
CA ILE A 192 7.30 8.03 -3.22
C ILE A 192 7.20 8.89 -4.49
N ILE A 193 7.23 8.27 -5.67
CA ILE A 193 7.07 8.95 -6.96
C ILE A 193 5.68 9.59 -7.08
N ALA A 194 4.63 8.87 -6.71
CA ALA A 194 3.27 9.38 -6.76
C ALA A 194 3.11 10.63 -5.88
N ARG A 195 3.61 10.59 -4.64
CA ARG A 195 3.64 11.78 -3.76
C ARG A 195 4.45 12.93 -4.35
N TYR A 196 5.60 12.64 -4.97
CA TYR A 196 6.45 13.66 -5.60
C TYR A 196 5.70 14.43 -6.70
N PHE A 197 4.91 13.73 -7.53
CA PHE A 197 4.16 14.35 -8.62
C PHE A 197 2.76 14.81 -8.24
N ASP A 198 2.31 14.58 -6.99
CA ASP A 198 0.92 14.79 -6.60
C ASP A 198 -0.03 14.02 -7.52
N ALA A 199 0.16 12.74 -7.60
CA ALA A 199 -0.56 11.82 -8.46
C ALA A 199 -1.28 10.75 -7.66
N ASP A 200 -2.43 10.31 -8.15
CA ASP A 200 -3.00 9.02 -7.77
C ASP A 200 -2.13 7.89 -8.31
N TYR A 201 -2.27 6.74 -7.72
CA TYR A 201 -1.52 5.57 -8.16
C TYR A 201 -2.30 4.28 -7.92
N THR A 202 -1.94 3.27 -8.68
CA THR A 202 -2.28 1.87 -8.42
C THR A 202 -1.01 1.04 -8.43
N LEU A 203 -0.88 0.12 -7.46
CA LEU A 203 0.21 -0.83 -7.41
C LEU A 203 -0.34 -2.21 -7.78
N ILE A 204 0.01 -2.70 -8.95
CA ILE A 204 -0.30 -4.04 -9.41
C ILE A 204 0.98 -4.85 -9.27
N ALA A 205 1.21 -5.35 -8.07
CA ALA A 205 2.48 -5.93 -7.69
C ALA A 205 2.31 -7.14 -6.76
N HIS A 206 3.17 -8.15 -6.95
CA HIS A 206 3.24 -9.34 -6.12
C HIS A 206 4.67 -9.82 -5.97
N SER A 207 5.08 -10.13 -4.74
CA SER A 207 6.43 -10.57 -4.40
C SER A 207 6.80 -11.87 -5.11
N GLY A 208 8.04 -11.97 -5.56
CA GLY A 208 8.54 -13.16 -6.24
C GLY A 208 8.09 -13.35 -7.68
N GLN A 209 7.25 -12.49 -8.22
CA GLN A 209 6.73 -12.62 -9.59
C GLN A 209 7.66 -11.98 -10.62
N GLY A 210 7.73 -12.62 -11.81
CA GLY A 210 8.39 -12.09 -12.99
C GLY A 210 7.42 -11.89 -14.15
N ILE A 211 7.96 -11.72 -15.35
CA ILE A 211 7.23 -11.72 -16.61
C ILE A 211 7.20 -13.11 -17.23
N VAL A 212 8.35 -13.79 -17.23
CA VAL A 212 8.55 -15.12 -17.79
C VAL A 212 8.39 -16.18 -16.72
N ARG A 213 9.11 -16.01 -15.60
CA ARG A 213 9.11 -16.94 -14.49
C ARG A 213 9.30 -16.25 -13.13
N ASN A 214 8.88 -16.95 -12.11
CA ASN A 214 8.93 -16.49 -10.74
C ASN A 214 10.27 -16.80 -10.07
N TRP A 215 10.54 -16.16 -8.95
CA TRP A 215 11.77 -16.36 -8.19
C TRP A 215 12.00 -17.83 -7.84
N GLY A 216 13.22 -18.30 -8.02
CA GLY A 216 13.66 -19.66 -7.70
C GLY A 216 13.22 -20.74 -8.69
N ILE A 217 12.35 -20.44 -9.66
CA ILE A 217 11.86 -21.39 -10.67
C ILE A 217 12.95 -21.62 -11.73
N ARG A 218 13.15 -22.90 -12.10
CA ARG A 218 14.15 -23.32 -13.09
C ARG A 218 13.54 -23.70 -14.43
N GLU A 219 12.25 -23.97 -14.45
CA GLU A 219 11.49 -24.19 -15.66
C GLU A 219 11.60 -22.98 -16.57
N GLU A 220 11.41 -23.15 -17.87
CA GLU A 220 11.55 -22.05 -18.82
C GLU A 220 10.51 -20.95 -18.62
N ARG A 221 9.32 -21.31 -18.15
CA ARG A 221 8.21 -20.38 -17.91
C ARG A 221 7.36 -20.84 -16.72
N SER A 222 6.97 -19.90 -15.87
CA SER A 222 5.95 -20.16 -14.84
C SER A 222 4.54 -20.05 -15.45
N GLU A 223 3.60 -20.82 -14.91
CA GLU A 223 2.21 -20.81 -15.35
C GLU A 223 1.56 -19.45 -15.06
N ILE A 224 1.70 -18.96 -13.83
CA ILE A 224 1.18 -17.68 -13.37
C ILE A 224 2.33 -16.76 -13.01
N THR A 225 2.39 -15.60 -13.68
CA THR A 225 3.35 -14.52 -13.43
C THR A 225 2.59 -13.19 -13.38
N MET A 226 3.28 -12.07 -13.29
CA MET A 226 2.64 -10.76 -13.40
C MET A 226 1.91 -10.56 -14.75
N ARG A 227 2.32 -11.28 -15.78
CA ARG A 227 1.65 -11.29 -17.09
C ARG A 227 0.16 -11.65 -16.99
N GLU A 228 -0.20 -12.66 -16.18
CA GLU A 228 -1.58 -13.07 -15.93
C GLU A 228 -2.24 -12.19 -14.87
N ARG A 229 -1.48 -11.84 -13.82
CA ARG A 229 -2.02 -11.09 -12.67
C ARG A 229 -2.45 -9.67 -13.04
N VAL A 230 -1.78 -9.04 -14.00
CA VAL A 230 -2.10 -7.67 -14.43
C VAL A 230 -3.53 -7.50 -14.95
N ALA A 231 -4.18 -8.57 -15.37
CA ALA A 231 -5.57 -8.55 -15.83
C ALA A 231 -6.61 -8.75 -14.72
N ARG A 232 -6.21 -9.00 -13.49
CA ARG A 232 -7.08 -9.42 -12.39
C ARG A 232 -7.63 -8.24 -11.60
N THR A 233 -8.83 -8.40 -11.04
CA THR A 233 -9.36 -7.51 -10.01
C THR A 233 -8.67 -7.76 -8.67
N PHE A 234 -8.45 -9.02 -8.34
CA PHE A 234 -7.74 -9.47 -7.14
C PHE A 234 -6.40 -10.09 -7.52
N ASP A 235 -5.39 -9.85 -6.71
CA ASP A 235 -4.07 -10.42 -6.88
C ASP A 235 -4.11 -11.97 -6.83
N MET A 236 -4.81 -12.51 -5.84
CA MET A 236 -4.77 -13.94 -5.52
C MET A 236 -5.83 -14.77 -6.26
N GLU A 237 -6.72 -14.16 -7.02
CA GLU A 237 -7.80 -14.84 -7.75
C GLU A 237 -7.80 -14.51 -9.24
N GLU A 238 -8.07 -15.51 -10.07
CA GLU A 238 -8.12 -15.35 -11.54
C GLU A 238 -9.33 -14.56 -12.01
N THR A 239 -10.40 -14.57 -11.23
CA THR A 239 -11.66 -13.90 -11.53
C THR A 239 -12.17 -13.13 -10.31
N PRO A 240 -12.95 -12.05 -10.53
CA PRO A 240 -13.26 -11.43 -11.82
C PRO A 240 -12.05 -10.74 -12.45
N LEU A 241 -12.05 -10.62 -13.76
CA LEU A 241 -11.07 -9.77 -14.45
C LEU A 241 -11.34 -8.30 -14.16
N TRP A 242 -10.26 -7.51 -14.19
CA TRP A 242 -10.35 -6.07 -13.99
C TRP A 242 -11.03 -5.38 -15.17
N ASP A 243 -11.96 -4.50 -14.85
CA ASP A 243 -12.53 -3.59 -15.85
C ASP A 243 -11.63 -2.36 -16.03
N PHE A 244 -10.79 -2.39 -17.05
CA PHE A 244 -9.85 -1.32 -17.38
C PHE A 244 -10.49 0.02 -17.76
N ALA A 245 -11.82 0.08 -17.90
CA ALA A 245 -12.55 1.32 -18.12
C ALA A 245 -12.73 2.14 -16.81
N GLN A 246 -12.49 1.54 -15.65
CA GLN A 246 -12.63 2.20 -14.34
C GLN A 246 -11.67 3.39 -14.16
N TYR A 247 -10.46 3.30 -14.70
CA TYR A 247 -9.50 4.40 -14.79
C TYR A 247 -8.53 4.20 -15.96
N ARG A 248 -7.97 5.29 -16.44
CA ARG A 248 -6.87 5.28 -17.42
C ARG A 248 -5.67 6.00 -16.80
N PRO A 249 -4.52 5.34 -16.64
CA PRO A 249 -3.32 6.00 -16.13
C PRO A 249 -2.75 6.97 -17.19
N ASP A 250 -2.02 7.99 -16.74
CA ASP A 250 -1.25 8.85 -17.62
C ASP A 250 0.07 8.19 -18.08
N ILE A 251 0.59 7.28 -17.25
CA ILE A 251 1.78 6.50 -17.53
C ILE A 251 1.72 5.16 -16.78
N VAL A 252 2.18 4.10 -17.44
CA VAL A 252 2.41 2.77 -16.82
C VAL A 252 3.91 2.61 -16.57
N VAL A 253 4.30 2.30 -15.34
CA VAL A 253 5.70 2.10 -14.97
C VAL A 253 5.88 0.67 -14.49
N ILE A 254 6.75 -0.10 -15.15
CA ILE A 254 6.94 -1.53 -14.91
C ILE A 254 8.33 -1.77 -14.36
N LYS A 255 8.44 -2.38 -13.19
CA LYS A 255 9.71 -2.86 -12.63
C LYS A 255 9.58 -4.36 -12.33
N LEU A 256 10.01 -5.17 -13.29
CA LEU A 256 10.07 -6.62 -13.24
C LEU A 256 11.42 -7.09 -13.82
N GLY A 257 11.76 -8.35 -13.66
CA GLY A 257 12.99 -8.96 -14.21
C GLY A 257 13.90 -9.56 -13.14
N THR A 258 13.92 -9.04 -11.92
CA THR A 258 14.73 -9.60 -10.82
C THR A 258 14.46 -11.09 -10.62
N ASN A 259 13.19 -11.47 -10.63
CA ASN A 259 12.75 -12.83 -10.39
C ASN A 259 12.97 -13.74 -11.60
N ASP A 260 12.78 -13.21 -12.81
CA ASP A 260 12.97 -13.91 -14.07
C ASP A 260 14.39 -14.49 -14.21
N PHE A 261 15.38 -13.74 -13.73
CA PHE A 261 16.81 -14.07 -13.84
C PHE A 261 17.39 -14.71 -12.58
N SER A 262 16.59 -14.98 -11.56
CA SER A 262 17.05 -15.50 -10.26
C SER A 262 17.75 -16.86 -10.34
N THR A 263 17.41 -17.69 -11.32
CA THR A 263 17.99 -19.03 -11.55
C THR A 263 18.79 -19.14 -12.87
N GLY A 264 19.11 -18.00 -13.48
CA GLY A 264 19.78 -17.90 -14.79
C GLY A 264 18.91 -17.21 -15.83
N MET A 265 19.42 -16.99 -17.02
CA MET A 265 18.68 -16.32 -18.08
C MET A 265 17.56 -17.21 -18.63
N PRO A 266 16.32 -16.69 -18.77
CA PRO A 266 15.32 -17.34 -19.61
C PRO A 266 15.77 -17.33 -21.08
N SER A 267 15.24 -18.23 -21.90
CA SER A 267 15.52 -18.16 -23.32
C SER A 267 14.98 -16.87 -23.93
N ARG A 268 15.63 -16.38 -24.97
CA ARG A 268 15.20 -15.17 -25.67
C ARG A 268 13.77 -15.31 -26.21
N GLU A 269 13.44 -16.48 -26.74
CA GLU A 269 12.12 -16.80 -27.27
C GLU A 269 11.04 -16.68 -26.19
N GLN A 270 11.27 -17.27 -25.01
CA GLN A 270 10.35 -17.20 -23.88
C GLN A 270 10.18 -15.77 -23.35
N PHE A 271 11.28 -15.01 -23.31
CA PHE A 271 11.21 -13.61 -22.92
C PHE A 271 10.35 -12.79 -23.90
N ASP A 272 10.63 -12.88 -25.21
CA ASP A 272 9.89 -12.12 -26.21
C ASP A 272 8.40 -12.49 -26.25
N ALA A 273 8.06 -13.79 -26.11
CA ALA A 273 6.69 -14.25 -26.05
C ALA A 273 5.96 -13.69 -24.81
N SER A 274 6.54 -13.87 -23.63
CA SER A 274 5.91 -13.45 -22.36
C SER A 274 5.80 -11.92 -22.25
N PHE A 275 6.84 -11.21 -22.66
CA PHE A 275 6.83 -9.76 -22.74
C PHE A 275 5.75 -9.27 -23.71
N GLY A 276 5.70 -9.88 -24.91
CA GLY A 276 4.74 -9.54 -25.96
C GLY A 276 3.29 -9.73 -25.51
N GLU A 277 2.99 -10.79 -24.75
CA GLU A 277 1.65 -11.03 -24.19
C GLU A 277 1.22 -9.91 -23.24
N MET A 278 2.07 -9.52 -22.28
CA MET A 278 1.78 -8.45 -21.33
C MET A 278 1.70 -7.08 -22.02
N TYR A 279 2.65 -6.78 -22.90
CA TYR A 279 2.65 -5.56 -23.71
C TYR A 279 1.38 -5.43 -24.54
N ALA A 280 0.98 -6.49 -25.26
CA ALA A 280 -0.22 -6.47 -26.08
C ALA A 280 -1.51 -6.28 -25.25
N LEU A 281 -1.57 -6.84 -24.04
CA LEU A 281 -2.66 -6.58 -23.11
C LEU A 281 -2.73 -5.10 -22.76
N LEU A 282 -1.61 -4.51 -22.29
CA LEU A 282 -1.55 -3.11 -21.88
C LEU A 282 -1.92 -2.16 -23.04
N ARG A 283 -1.43 -2.44 -24.26
CA ARG A 283 -1.77 -1.64 -25.47
C ARG A 283 -3.25 -1.74 -25.82
N ARG A 284 -3.84 -2.93 -25.74
CA ARG A 284 -5.29 -3.09 -25.99
C ARG A 284 -6.14 -2.35 -24.96
N ARG A 285 -5.67 -2.24 -23.71
CA ARG A 285 -6.43 -1.65 -22.60
C ARG A 285 -6.21 -0.14 -22.46
N TYR A 286 -5.00 0.32 -22.63
CA TYR A 286 -4.62 1.72 -22.37
C TYR A 286 -4.27 2.51 -23.63
N GLY A 287 -4.20 1.85 -24.79
CA GLY A 287 -3.88 2.51 -26.06
C GLY A 287 -2.43 3.01 -26.07
N ASP A 288 -2.24 4.28 -26.37
CA ASP A 288 -0.96 4.95 -26.56
C ASP A 288 -0.32 5.53 -25.27
N VAL A 289 -0.85 5.20 -24.10
CA VAL A 289 -0.27 5.61 -22.82
C VAL A 289 1.22 5.21 -22.76
N PRO A 290 2.12 6.12 -22.37
CA PRO A 290 3.53 5.79 -22.22
C PRO A 290 3.74 4.61 -21.28
N ILE A 291 4.58 3.65 -21.68
CA ILE A 291 5.01 2.53 -20.86
C ILE A 291 6.51 2.68 -20.61
N LEU A 292 6.90 2.72 -19.34
CA LEU A 292 8.28 2.85 -18.90
C LEU A 292 8.71 1.59 -18.15
N TYR A 293 9.66 0.85 -18.71
CA TYR A 293 10.32 -0.25 -17.99
C TYR A 293 11.50 0.25 -17.17
N VAL A 294 11.53 -0.09 -15.90
CA VAL A 294 12.63 0.16 -14.98
C VAL A 294 13.41 -1.15 -14.82
N VAL A 295 14.62 -1.19 -15.39
CA VAL A 295 15.45 -2.38 -15.36
C VAL A 295 16.00 -2.62 -13.96
N PRO A 296 15.90 -3.84 -13.40
CA PRO A 296 16.55 -4.17 -12.13
C PRO A 296 18.06 -3.92 -12.19
N GLN A 297 18.62 -3.48 -11.07
CA GLN A 297 20.09 -3.34 -10.97
C GLN A 297 20.80 -4.68 -11.15
N ASN A 298 22.03 -4.64 -11.63
CA ASN A 298 22.87 -5.82 -11.86
C ASN A 298 22.24 -6.86 -12.80
N CYS A 299 21.39 -6.43 -13.73
CA CYS A 299 20.75 -7.31 -14.70
C CYS A 299 20.91 -6.81 -16.14
N ASP A 300 22.16 -6.73 -16.62
CA ASP A 300 22.50 -6.23 -17.96
C ASP A 300 21.86 -7.08 -19.06
N ALA A 301 21.83 -8.39 -18.88
CA ALA A 301 21.19 -9.31 -19.83
C ALA A 301 19.70 -9.02 -20.01
N TYR A 302 19.00 -8.64 -18.94
CA TYR A 302 17.61 -8.22 -19.02
C TYR A 302 17.47 -6.94 -19.85
N TYR A 303 18.36 -5.98 -19.62
CA TYR A 303 18.35 -4.74 -20.37
C TYR A 303 18.60 -4.95 -21.87
N ASP A 304 19.51 -5.85 -22.23
CA ASP A 304 19.79 -6.19 -23.63
C ASP A 304 18.58 -6.87 -24.31
N TYR A 305 17.91 -7.79 -23.61
CA TYR A 305 16.66 -8.40 -24.10
C TYR A 305 15.60 -7.33 -24.32
N LEU A 306 15.34 -6.51 -23.30
CA LEU A 306 14.34 -5.46 -23.34
C LEU A 306 14.59 -4.46 -24.49
N ARG A 307 15.81 -3.96 -24.61
CA ARG A 307 16.18 -3.04 -25.71
C ARG A 307 15.96 -3.60 -27.10
N ALA A 308 16.30 -4.88 -27.28
CA ALA A 308 16.10 -5.53 -28.58
C ALA A 308 14.61 -5.71 -28.87
N THR A 309 13.81 -6.12 -27.88
CA THR A 309 12.36 -6.26 -28.02
C THR A 309 11.69 -4.91 -28.30
N ILE A 310 12.03 -3.85 -27.57
CA ILE A 310 11.52 -2.49 -27.81
C ILE A 310 11.82 -2.04 -29.25
N ARG A 311 13.05 -2.26 -29.75
CA ARG A 311 13.39 -1.92 -31.14
C ARG A 311 12.57 -2.71 -32.15
N THR A 312 12.31 -3.98 -31.91
CA THR A 312 11.51 -4.83 -32.80
C THR A 312 10.06 -4.40 -32.84
N LEU A 313 9.49 -3.99 -31.68
CA LEU A 313 8.12 -3.52 -31.59
C LEU A 313 7.94 -2.15 -32.25
N GLY A 314 8.96 -1.30 -32.26
CA GLY A 314 8.95 0.02 -32.92
C GLY A 314 7.92 1.00 -32.35
N ASP A 315 7.44 0.77 -31.12
CA ASP A 315 6.45 1.63 -30.46
C ASP A 315 7.14 2.86 -29.83
N PRO A 316 6.79 4.08 -30.28
CA PRO A 316 7.40 5.31 -29.77
C PRO A 316 7.04 5.60 -28.31
N ASN A 317 6.00 4.96 -27.76
CA ASN A 317 5.55 5.13 -26.39
C ASN A 317 6.00 3.98 -25.46
N LEU A 318 6.98 3.17 -25.89
CA LEU A 318 7.58 2.10 -25.09
C LEU A 318 9.04 2.41 -24.81
N HIS A 319 9.37 2.63 -23.56
CA HIS A 319 10.68 3.10 -23.10
C HIS A 319 11.28 2.20 -22.04
N ALA A 320 12.60 2.24 -21.89
CA ALA A 320 13.31 1.61 -20.80
C ALA A 320 14.29 2.57 -20.13
N VAL A 321 14.27 2.59 -18.81
CA VAL A 321 15.35 3.17 -18.02
C VAL A 321 16.48 2.12 -18.05
N PRO A 322 17.72 2.51 -18.42
CA PRO A 322 18.87 1.62 -18.25
C PRO A 322 18.97 1.21 -16.77
N HIS A 323 19.65 0.10 -16.51
CA HIS A 323 19.71 -0.40 -15.14
C HIS A 323 20.12 0.71 -14.17
N LEU A 324 19.41 0.75 -13.06
CA LEU A 324 19.73 1.67 -11.99
C LEU A 324 21.14 1.33 -11.47
N ALA A 325 22.00 2.34 -11.35
CA ALA A 325 23.29 2.19 -10.69
C ALA A 325 23.11 1.49 -9.33
N PRO A 326 24.10 0.79 -8.79
CA PRO A 326 23.97 0.12 -7.52
C PRO A 326 23.42 1.08 -6.46
N ILE A 327 22.14 0.95 -6.19
CA ILE A 327 21.47 1.74 -5.14
C ILE A 327 21.78 1.16 -3.78
N ASN A 328 22.24 -0.09 -3.75
CA ASN A 328 22.44 -0.82 -2.53
C ASN A 328 23.84 -0.62 -1.98
N ASP A 329 23.96 0.21 -1.00
CA ASP A 329 24.90 -0.10 0.07
C ASP A 329 24.31 -1.29 0.82
N GLN A 330 25.07 -2.40 0.92
CA GLN A 330 24.59 -3.70 1.45
C GLN A 330 24.08 -3.61 2.91
N THR A 331 24.38 -2.54 3.61
CA THR A 331 24.02 -2.33 5.02
C THR A 331 23.00 -1.23 5.21
N ASP A 332 23.14 -0.12 4.51
CA ASP A 332 22.40 1.09 4.79
C ASP A 332 21.11 1.24 3.96
N ASP A 333 21.05 0.60 2.79
CA ASP A 333 19.95 0.73 1.86
C ASP A 333 18.98 -0.46 1.88
N LEU A 334 19.25 -1.47 2.73
CA LEU A 334 18.46 -2.69 2.82
C LEU A 334 17.74 -2.83 4.17
N GLY A 335 16.48 -3.26 4.08
CA GLY A 335 15.65 -3.73 5.18
C GLY A 335 15.56 -5.25 5.20
N ALA A 336 14.48 -5.82 5.75
CA ALA A 336 14.30 -7.25 5.91
C ALA A 336 14.37 -8.01 4.58
N GLY A 337 14.91 -9.25 4.63
CA GLY A 337 14.98 -10.14 3.47
C GLY A 337 15.79 -9.59 2.31
N TYR A 338 16.80 -8.75 2.58
CA TYR A 338 17.67 -8.11 1.57
C TYR A 338 16.91 -7.21 0.57
N HIS A 339 15.74 -6.70 0.95
CA HIS A 339 14.97 -5.77 0.12
C HIS A 339 15.30 -4.31 0.49
N PRO A 340 15.09 -3.35 -0.45
CA PRO A 340 15.36 -1.95 -0.16
C PRO A 340 14.54 -1.43 1.02
N ASN A 341 15.20 -0.78 1.98
CA ASN A 341 14.55 0.04 2.99
C ASN A 341 14.16 1.41 2.41
N LEU A 342 13.59 2.31 3.23
CA LEU A 342 13.19 3.64 2.77
C LEU A 342 14.32 4.37 2.01
N ARG A 343 15.57 4.29 2.48
CA ARG A 343 16.70 4.96 1.83
C ARG A 343 16.97 4.37 0.43
N GLY A 344 16.96 3.04 0.29
CA GLY A 344 17.08 2.35 -0.99
C GLY A 344 15.91 2.68 -1.92
N GLN A 345 14.70 2.69 -1.40
CA GLN A 345 13.49 3.05 -2.15
C GLN A 345 13.52 4.51 -2.64
N CYS A 346 13.99 5.47 -1.82
CA CYS A 346 14.17 6.86 -2.23
C CYS A 346 15.19 7.00 -3.37
N LYS A 347 16.28 6.24 -3.35
CA LYS A 347 17.27 6.23 -4.45
C LYS A 347 16.65 5.71 -5.75
N MET A 348 15.84 4.63 -5.67
CA MET A 348 15.09 4.13 -6.83
C MET A 348 14.14 5.18 -7.39
N ALA A 349 13.36 5.81 -6.53
CA ALA A 349 12.44 6.87 -6.93
C ALA A 349 13.18 8.04 -7.61
N ALA A 350 14.26 8.52 -7.01
CA ALA A 350 15.07 9.60 -7.56
C ALA A 350 15.60 9.30 -8.97
N ALA A 351 16.00 8.05 -9.23
CA ALA A 351 16.50 7.64 -10.54
C ALA A 351 15.39 7.60 -11.62
N VAL A 352 14.14 7.33 -11.25
CA VAL A 352 13.01 7.14 -12.18
C VAL A 352 12.23 8.43 -12.43
N ILE A 353 12.15 9.33 -11.46
CA ILE A 353 11.40 10.60 -11.53
C ILE A 353 11.68 11.39 -12.82
N PRO A 354 12.93 11.63 -13.27
CA PRO A 354 13.20 12.42 -14.48
C PRO A 354 12.61 11.81 -15.76
N TYR A 355 12.56 10.48 -15.85
CA TYR A 355 11.97 9.78 -16.99
C TYR A 355 10.45 9.95 -17.00
N ILE A 356 9.80 9.79 -15.86
CA ILE A 356 8.34 10.00 -15.74
C ILE A 356 8.01 11.47 -16.07
N ALA A 357 8.75 12.43 -15.52
CA ALA A 357 8.57 13.84 -15.81
C ALA A 357 8.60 14.12 -17.33
N THR A 358 9.60 13.54 -18.02
CA THR A 358 9.76 13.71 -19.46
C THR A 358 8.62 13.05 -20.25
N LEU A 359 8.27 11.80 -19.94
CA LEU A 359 7.31 11.03 -20.72
C LEU A 359 5.86 11.47 -20.49
N ALA A 360 5.52 11.84 -19.26
CA ALA A 360 4.19 12.35 -18.91
C ALA A 360 4.05 13.87 -19.13
N GLY A 361 5.14 14.58 -19.44
CA GLY A 361 5.14 16.03 -19.59
C GLY A 361 4.88 16.78 -18.28
N TRP A 362 5.26 16.20 -17.13
CA TRP A 362 5.01 16.80 -15.83
C TRP A 362 6.21 17.61 -15.34
N PRO A 363 5.98 18.78 -14.72
CA PRO A 363 7.05 19.52 -14.10
C PRO A 363 7.62 18.76 -12.90
N MET A 364 8.93 18.88 -12.66
CA MET A 364 9.57 18.39 -11.44
C MET A 364 9.53 19.50 -10.38
N PRO A 365 8.72 19.35 -9.30
CA PRO A 365 8.70 20.32 -8.21
C PRO A 365 10.06 20.41 -7.52
N GLN A 366 10.57 21.63 -7.33
CA GLN A 366 11.88 21.85 -6.72
C GLN A 366 11.82 21.83 -5.17
N ASP A 367 10.66 22.06 -4.63
CA ASP A 367 10.37 22.16 -3.19
C ASP A 367 9.83 20.86 -2.56
N ARG A 368 9.61 19.82 -3.36
CA ARG A 368 9.15 18.52 -2.87
C ARG A 368 10.31 17.56 -2.63
N PRO A 369 10.48 17.09 -1.41
CA PRO A 369 11.49 16.07 -1.11
C PRO A 369 11.07 14.70 -1.68
N ILE A 370 12.06 13.93 -2.11
CA ILE A 370 11.90 12.52 -2.48
C ILE A 370 11.97 11.69 -1.20
N ARG A 371 10.80 11.35 -0.62
CA ARG A 371 10.68 10.63 0.65
C ARG A 371 9.32 9.91 0.79
#